data_d29d0dd4a3128b9284dadc2ba8fc439a
#
_entry.id   d29d0dd4a3128b9284dadc2ba8fc439a
#
_cell.length_a   1.000
_cell.length_b   1.000
_cell.length_c   1.000
_cell.angle_alpha   90.00
_cell.angle_beta   90.00
_cell.angle_gamma   90.00
#
_symmetry.space_group_name_H-M   'P 1'
#
loop_
_entity.id
_entity.type
_entity.pdbx_description
1 polymer ?
#
loop_
_entity_poly.entity_id
_entity_poly.type
_entity_poly.pdbx_seq_one_letter_code
_entity_poly.pdbx_strand_id
1 'polypeptide(L)'
;MNNKEMKALVKNARQFAKPFRVTDDRFRLKDIDPNDTLDLSSEDKPRAKEALAMGIDVLVELQDMLYAQDSWAVLLIFQAMDAAGKDGAIKHVMSGVNPQGCQVFSFKAPTSEDLDHDYLWRCMKCLPERGRIGIFNRSYYEETLVVRVHREFLEKQKLPPDLVTKDIWKERFQDIRSFERYLTRNGKEGFARE
;
A
#
# COMPACT_ATOMS: atom_id res chain seq x y z
N MET A 1 7.27 -26.46 0.39
CA MET A 1 8.42 -25.94 1.22
C MET A 1 8.24 -26.36 2.66
N ASN A 2 9.31 -26.72 3.39
CA ASN A 2 9.16 -27.07 4.79
C ASN A 2 9.15 -25.80 5.69
N ASN A 3 8.61 -25.92 6.92
CA ASN A 3 8.42 -24.79 7.84
C ASN A 3 9.76 -24.10 8.23
N LYS A 4 10.87 -24.83 8.26
CA LYS A 4 12.19 -24.28 8.58
C LYS A 4 12.75 -23.44 7.44
N GLU A 5 12.59 -23.90 6.21
CA GLU A 5 12.98 -23.17 4.99
C GLU A 5 12.16 -21.89 4.84
N MET A 6 10.84 -21.95 5.01
CA MET A 6 9.97 -20.78 4.97
C MET A 6 10.37 -19.72 6.00
N LYS A 7 10.63 -20.12 7.27
CA LYS A 7 11.08 -19.19 8.32
C LYS A 7 12.41 -18.52 7.97
N ALA A 8 13.34 -19.27 7.38
CA ALA A 8 14.64 -18.73 6.96
C ALA A 8 14.45 -17.68 5.83
N LEU A 9 13.64 -17.97 4.82
CA LEU A 9 13.35 -17.05 3.73
C LEU A 9 12.64 -15.78 4.20
N VAL A 10 11.64 -15.90 5.07
CA VAL A 10 10.96 -14.74 5.69
C VAL A 10 11.95 -13.89 6.50
N LYS A 11 12.87 -14.52 7.23
CA LYS A 11 13.91 -13.79 7.97
C LYS A 11 14.84 -13.01 7.04
N ASN A 12 15.28 -13.63 5.95
CA ASN A 12 16.13 -12.97 4.94
C ASN A 12 15.39 -11.80 4.25
N ALA A 13 14.13 -12.01 3.87
CA ALA A 13 13.29 -10.96 3.28
C ALA A 13 13.13 -9.76 4.22
N ARG A 14 12.93 -10.00 5.54
CA ARG A 14 12.87 -8.93 6.53
C ARG A 14 14.18 -8.14 6.66
N GLN A 15 15.32 -8.81 6.57
CA GLN A 15 16.62 -8.13 6.58
C GLN A 15 16.81 -7.28 5.34
N PHE A 16 16.45 -7.81 4.17
CA PHE A 16 16.52 -7.08 2.91
C PHE A 16 15.59 -5.85 2.87
N ALA A 17 14.39 -5.97 3.44
CA ALA A 17 13.42 -4.88 3.50
C ALA A 17 13.75 -3.80 4.54
N LYS A 18 14.71 -4.05 5.46
CA LYS A 18 15.02 -3.14 6.56
C LYS A 18 15.40 -1.72 6.12
N PRO A 19 16.22 -1.48 5.07
CA PRO A 19 16.58 -0.14 4.61
C PRO A 19 15.38 0.65 4.07
N PHE A 20 14.36 -0.03 3.57
CA PHE A 20 13.16 0.56 2.97
C PHE A 20 12.03 0.82 3.98
N ARG A 21 12.25 0.41 5.23
CA ARG A 21 11.22 0.52 6.28
C ARG A 21 11.36 1.82 7.05
N VAL A 22 10.35 2.68 6.95
CA VAL A 22 10.22 3.84 7.83
C VAL A 22 9.80 3.35 9.21
N THR A 23 10.63 3.61 10.22
CA THR A 23 10.45 3.05 11.57
C THR A 23 10.16 4.10 12.64
N ASP A 24 10.45 5.37 12.37
CA ASP A 24 10.28 6.45 13.35
C ASP A 24 9.86 7.78 12.71
N ASP A 25 9.48 8.74 13.56
CA ASP A 25 9.04 10.07 13.16
C ASP A 25 10.18 11.00 12.69
N ARG A 26 11.44 10.56 12.73
CA ARG A 26 12.61 11.30 12.29
C ARG A 26 12.93 11.10 10.82
N PHE A 27 12.18 10.22 10.15
CA PHE A 27 12.32 10.00 8.71
C PHE A 27 12.14 11.31 7.94
N ARG A 28 13.06 11.60 7.02
CA ARG A 28 12.99 12.74 6.10
C ARG A 28 13.30 12.28 4.70
N LEU A 29 12.39 12.53 3.80
CA LEU A 29 12.52 12.12 2.39
C LEU A 29 13.82 12.64 1.74
N LYS A 30 14.28 13.82 2.14
CA LYS A 30 15.54 14.42 1.62
C LYS A 30 16.81 13.63 1.98
N ASP A 31 16.73 12.75 2.96
CA ASP A 31 17.86 11.92 3.41
C ASP A 31 17.94 10.61 2.61
N ILE A 32 17.02 10.38 1.66
CA ILE A 32 16.96 9.21 0.79
C ILE A 32 17.49 9.59 -0.60
N ASP A 33 18.50 8.88 -1.06
CA ASP A 33 18.96 9.00 -2.44
C ASP A 33 18.08 8.12 -3.34
N PRO A 34 17.31 8.70 -4.27
CA PRO A 34 16.46 7.92 -5.17
C PRO A 34 17.27 7.06 -6.18
N ASN A 35 18.58 7.29 -6.29
CA ASN A 35 19.48 6.49 -7.14
C ASN A 35 20.23 5.40 -6.34
N ASP A 36 19.97 5.27 -5.05
CA ASP A 36 20.60 4.24 -4.25
C ASP A 36 20.17 2.85 -4.72
N THR A 37 21.12 2.06 -5.17
CA THR A 37 20.91 0.69 -5.64
C THR A 37 21.27 -0.35 -4.57
N LEU A 38 21.60 0.07 -3.34
CA LEU A 38 22.08 -0.80 -2.27
C LEU A 38 23.30 -1.65 -2.72
N ASP A 39 24.24 -1.02 -3.41
CA ASP A 39 25.43 -1.65 -4.00
C ASP A 39 25.13 -2.74 -5.06
N LEU A 40 23.88 -2.84 -5.53
CA LEU A 40 23.52 -3.77 -6.60
C LEU A 40 23.94 -3.21 -7.96
N SER A 41 24.58 -4.05 -8.77
CA SER A 41 25.02 -3.74 -10.13
C SER A 41 24.16 -4.45 -11.19
N SER A 42 24.47 -4.19 -12.45
CA SER A 42 23.82 -4.93 -13.56
C SER A 42 24.14 -6.43 -13.55
N GLU A 43 25.25 -6.84 -12.95
CA GLU A 43 25.67 -8.24 -12.85
C GLU A 43 24.82 -9.02 -11.84
N ASP A 44 24.21 -8.32 -10.88
CA ASP A 44 23.33 -8.92 -9.86
C ASP A 44 21.90 -9.21 -10.35
N LYS A 45 21.54 -8.75 -11.57
CA LYS A 45 20.19 -8.94 -12.14
C LYS A 45 19.71 -10.39 -12.15
N PRO A 46 20.51 -11.40 -12.56
CA PRO A 46 20.07 -12.80 -12.51
C PRO A 46 19.74 -13.25 -11.09
N ARG A 47 20.60 -12.93 -10.12
CA ARG A 47 20.43 -13.25 -8.70
C ARG A 47 19.19 -12.55 -8.11
N ALA A 48 18.97 -11.29 -8.45
CA ALA A 48 17.78 -10.55 -8.02
C ALA A 48 16.50 -11.17 -8.59
N LYS A 49 16.53 -11.65 -9.82
CA LYS A 49 15.39 -12.34 -10.45
C LYS A 49 15.08 -13.68 -9.77
N GLU A 50 16.08 -14.46 -9.42
CA GLU A 50 15.91 -15.71 -8.66
C GLU A 50 15.36 -15.44 -7.26
N ALA A 51 15.89 -14.42 -6.56
CA ALA A 51 15.40 -14.02 -5.25
C ALA A 51 13.94 -13.55 -5.29
N LEU A 52 13.53 -12.84 -6.36
CA LEU A 52 12.15 -12.45 -6.58
C LEU A 52 11.24 -13.68 -6.78
N ALA A 53 11.65 -14.64 -7.60
CA ALA A 53 10.89 -15.88 -7.83
C ALA A 53 10.67 -16.64 -6.51
N MET A 54 11.74 -16.84 -5.72
CA MET A 54 11.64 -17.46 -4.40
C MET A 54 10.74 -16.67 -3.44
N GLY A 55 10.79 -15.34 -3.49
CA GLY A 55 9.91 -14.46 -2.72
C GLY A 55 8.44 -14.64 -3.08
N ILE A 56 8.14 -14.81 -4.37
CA ILE A 56 6.77 -15.07 -4.86
C ILE A 56 6.27 -16.42 -4.34
N ASP A 57 7.08 -17.49 -4.40
CA ASP A 57 6.70 -18.81 -3.87
C ASP A 57 6.35 -18.75 -2.39
N VAL A 58 7.15 -18.00 -1.59
CA VAL A 58 6.84 -17.76 -0.17
C VAL A 58 5.55 -16.98 0.00
N LEU A 59 5.31 -15.97 -0.84
CA LEU A 59 4.10 -15.15 -0.78
C LEU A 59 2.85 -16.00 -1.08
N VAL A 60 2.93 -16.92 -2.03
CA VAL A 60 1.84 -17.86 -2.34
C VAL A 60 1.47 -18.69 -1.11
N GLU A 61 2.46 -19.33 -0.47
CA GLU A 61 2.19 -20.11 0.74
C GLU A 61 1.64 -19.27 1.90
N LEU A 62 2.16 -18.05 2.09
CA LEU A 62 1.67 -17.15 3.12
C LEU A 62 0.24 -16.66 2.83
N GLN A 63 -0.11 -16.46 1.57
CA GLN A 63 -1.45 -16.09 1.17
C GLN A 63 -2.44 -17.23 1.40
N ASP A 64 -2.07 -18.48 1.10
CA ASP A 64 -2.90 -19.65 1.38
C ASP A 64 -3.14 -19.82 2.90
N MET A 65 -2.11 -19.58 3.71
CA MET A 65 -2.25 -19.57 5.17
C MET A 65 -3.15 -18.44 5.67
N LEU A 66 -3.04 -17.25 5.10
CA LEU A 66 -3.90 -16.11 5.41
C LEU A 66 -5.36 -16.44 5.07
N TYR A 67 -5.59 -17.02 3.90
CA TYR A 67 -6.90 -17.41 3.42
C TYR A 67 -7.53 -18.48 4.34
N ALA A 68 -6.75 -19.50 4.70
CA ALA A 68 -7.23 -20.60 5.54
C ALA A 68 -7.56 -20.16 6.98
N GLN A 69 -6.84 -19.20 7.55
CA GLN A 69 -7.09 -18.72 8.91
C GLN A 69 -8.31 -17.79 9.02
N ASP A 70 -8.67 -17.10 7.96
CA ASP A 70 -9.88 -16.25 7.80
C ASP A 70 -10.16 -15.28 8.97
N SER A 71 -9.11 -14.77 9.60
CA SER A 71 -9.24 -13.86 10.77
C SER A 71 -8.61 -12.49 10.51
N TRP A 72 -7.52 -12.47 9.73
CA TRP A 72 -6.80 -11.27 9.36
C TRP A 72 -7.01 -10.94 7.89
N ALA A 73 -6.90 -9.67 7.55
CA ALA A 73 -6.79 -9.22 6.16
C ALA A 73 -5.55 -8.35 6.02
N VAL A 74 -4.96 -8.35 4.84
CA VAL A 74 -3.80 -7.49 4.51
C VAL A 74 -4.24 -6.47 3.45
N LEU A 75 -3.97 -5.20 3.69
CA LEU A 75 -4.18 -4.13 2.72
C LEU A 75 -2.81 -3.58 2.26
N LEU A 76 -2.50 -3.73 0.98
CA LEU A 76 -1.33 -3.15 0.34
C LEU A 76 -1.73 -1.89 -0.42
N ILE A 77 -1.09 -0.76 -0.12
CA ILE A 77 -1.35 0.52 -0.78
C ILE A 77 -0.13 0.90 -1.61
N PHE A 78 -0.31 1.03 -2.91
CA PHE A 78 0.71 1.50 -3.85
C PHE A 78 0.39 2.93 -4.25
N GLN A 79 1.13 3.87 -3.68
CA GLN A 79 0.98 5.29 -3.93
C GLN A 79 2.27 5.85 -4.52
N ALA A 80 2.22 6.40 -5.72
CA ALA A 80 3.33 7.05 -6.38
C ALA A 80 2.85 7.92 -7.53
N MET A 81 3.73 8.77 -8.05
CA MET A 81 3.48 9.57 -9.25
C MET A 81 3.15 8.69 -10.46
N ASP A 82 2.55 9.28 -11.48
CA ASP A 82 2.33 8.59 -12.74
C ASP A 82 3.66 8.17 -13.37
N ALA A 83 3.67 7.03 -14.04
CA ALA A 83 4.87 6.40 -14.61
C ALA A 83 5.95 5.95 -13.61
N ALA A 84 5.72 6.04 -12.29
CA ALA A 84 6.69 5.57 -11.28
C ALA A 84 6.78 4.05 -11.13
N GLY A 85 6.06 3.29 -11.95
CA GLY A 85 6.17 1.82 -11.98
C GLY A 85 5.21 1.05 -11.07
N LYS A 86 4.21 1.68 -10.44
CA LYS A 86 3.22 1.01 -9.57
C LYS A 86 2.61 -0.23 -10.19
N ASP A 87 2.09 -0.10 -11.42
CA ASP A 87 1.44 -1.21 -12.12
C ASP A 87 2.41 -2.37 -12.40
N GLY A 88 3.65 -2.03 -12.75
CA GLY A 88 4.73 -3.00 -12.92
C GLY A 88 5.04 -3.73 -11.61
N ALA A 89 5.17 -3.01 -10.51
CA ALA A 89 5.44 -3.59 -9.19
C ALA A 89 4.32 -4.55 -8.78
N ILE A 90 3.05 -4.12 -8.87
CA ILE A 90 1.88 -4.96 -8.57
C ILE A 90 1.91 -6.22 -9.44
N LYS A 91 2.08 -6.07 -10.75
CA LYS A 91 2.12 -7.18 -11.69
C LYS A 91 3.24 -8.19 -11.37
N HIS A 92 4.43 -7.71 -11.06
CA HIS A 92 5.57 -8.59 -10.80
C HIS A 92 5.48 -9.28 -9.44
N VAL A 93 5.10 -8.56 -8.39
CA VAL A 93 5.02 -9.12 -7.03
C VAL A 93 3.84 -10.08 -6.88
N MET A 94 2.71 -9.77 -7.52
CA MET A 94 1.49 -10.58 -7.41
C MET A 94 1.38 -11.67 -8.49
N SER A 95 2.36 -11.78 -9.41
CA SER A 95 2.38 -12.85 -10.39
C SER A 95 2.54 -14.20 -9.69
N GLY A 96 1.61 -15.12 -9.91
CA GLY A 96 1.64 -16.45 -9.27
C GLY A 96 0.86 -16.57 -7.96
N VAL A 97 0.45 -15.48 -7.34
CA VAL A 97 -0.45 -15.50 -6.18
C VAL A 97 -1.86 -15.88 -6.62
N ASN A 98 -2.56 -16.70 -5.83
CA ASN A 98 -3.92 -17.12 -6.14
C ASN A 98 -4.88 -15.93 -6.24
N PRO A 99 -5.48 -15.65 -7.40
CA PRO A 99 -6.35 -14.48 -7.59
C PRO A 99 -7.61 -14.52 -6.72
N GLN A 100 -8.06 -15.69 -6.26
CA GLN A 100 -9.20 -15.80 -5.34
C GLN A 100 -8.91 -15.21 -3.96
N GLY A 101 -7.64 -15.18 -3.56
CA GLY A 101 -7.20 -14.60 -2.29
C GLY A 101 -6.80 -13.13 -2.38
N CYS A 102 -6.90 -12.50 -3.56
CA CYS A 102 -6.45 -11.15 -3.81
C CYS A 102 -7.54 -10.31 -4.49
N GLN A 103 -7.65 -9.05 -4.08
CA GLN A 103 -8.58 -8.08 -4.67
C GLN A 103 -7.81 -6.82 -5.05
N VAL A 104 -7.82 -6.44 -6.32
CA VAL A 104 -7.09 -5.26 -6.83
C VAL A 104 -8.08 -4.19 -7.22
N PHE A 105 -7.91 -3.00 -6.64
CA PHE A 105 -8.70 -1.81 -6.94
C PHE A 105 -7.79 -0.69 -7.42
N SER A 106 -8.13 -0.10 -8.56
CA SER A 106 -7.40 1.02 -9.15
C SER A 106 -8.25 2.29 -9.04
N PHE A 107 -7.84 3.20 -8.16
CA PHE A 107 -8.57 4.45 -7.92
C PHE A 107 -8.15 5.51 -8.92
N LYS A 108 -9.04 5.80 -9.86
CA LYS A 108 -8.93 6.91 -10.81
C LYS A 108 -9.57 8.19 -10.23
N ALA A 109 -9.72 9.21 -11.06
CA ALA A 109 -10.48 10.40 -10.68
C ALA A 109 -11.85 10.02 -10.08
N PRO A 110 -12.31 10.70 -9.03
CA PRO A 110 -13.60 10.42 -8.42
C PRO A 110 -14.76 10.55 -9.41
N THR A 111 -15.72 9.63 -9.31
CA THR A 111 -17.01 9.72 -10.02
C THR A 111 -17.92 10.74 -9.34
N SER A 112 -19.07 11.06 -9.96
CA SER A 112 -20.10 11.91 -9.32
C SER A 112 -20.61 11.29 -8.02
N GLU A 113 -20.79 9.97 -7.97
CA GLU A 113 -21.18 9.24 -6.76
C GLU A 113 -20.11 9.36 -5.67
N ASP A 114 -18.82 9.20 -6.02
CA ASP A 114 -17.72 9.36 -5.07
C ASP A 114 -17.71 10.77 -4.46
N LEU A 115 -18.03 11.81 -5.25
CA LEU A 115 -18.08 13.21 -4.81
C LEU A 115 -19.29 13.56 -3.94
N ASP A 116 -20.34 12.73 -3.94
CA ASP A 116 -21.48 12.85 -3.03
C ASP A 116 -21.20 12.30 -1.62
N HIS A 117 -20.05 11.68 -1.45
CA HIS A 117 -19.60 11.09 -0.20
C HIS A 117 -18.27 11.70 0.26
N ASP A 118 -17.84 11.38 1.49
CA ASP A 118 -16.51 11.75 1.96
C ASP A 118 -15.41 10.99 1.19
N TYR A 119 -14.21 11.54 1.19
CA TYR A 119 -13.10 11.02 0.38
C TYR A 119 -12.62 9.61 0.76
N LEU A 120 -12.91 9.11 1.97
CA LEU A 120 -12.57 7.75 2.39
C LEU A 120 -13.57 6.71 1.89
N TRP A 121 -14.82 7.13 1.65
CA TRP A 121 -15.92 6.23 1.35
C TRP A 121 -15.63 5.23 0.24
N ARG A 122 -15.13 5.67 -0.91
CA ARG A 122 -14.82 4.78 -2.04
C ARG A 122 -13.76 3.75 -1.72
N CYS A 123 -12.76 4.11 -0.89
CA CYS A 123 -11.74 3.18 -0.40
C CYS A 123 -12.29 2.23 0.66
N MET A 124 -13.19 2.71 1.52
CA MET A 124 -13.84 1.89 2.55
C MET A 124 -14.67 0.74 1.94
N LYS A 125 -15.37 0.99 0.85
CA LYS A 125 -16.13 -0.03 0.11
C LYS A 125 -15.26 -1.14 -0.47
N CYS A 126 -13.99 -0.85 -0.72
CA CYS A 126 -13.03 -1.74 -1.35
C CYS A 126 -12.09 -2.43 -0.35
N LEU A 127 -12.31 -2.28 0.95
CA LEU A 127 -11.48 -2.93 1.95
C LEU A 127 -11.58 -4.46 1.82
N PRO A 128 -10.44 -5.17 1.96
CA PRO A 128 -10.42 -6.61 1.81
C PRO A 128 -11.26 -7.32 2.88
N GLU A 129 -11.88 -8.41 2.50
CA GLU A 129 -12.47 -9.37 3.42
C GLU A 129 -11.39 -10.04 4.26
N ARG A 130 -11.78 -10.67 5.37
CA ARG A 130 -10.86 -11.50 6.15
C ARG A 130 -10.33 -12.65 5.30
N GLY A 131 -9.11 -13.07 5.55
CA GLY A 131 -8.42 -14.07 4.76
C GLY A 131 -7.87 -13.58 3.42
N ARG A 132 -8.06 -12.30 3.06
CA ARG A 132 -7.70 -11.79 1.74
C ARG A 132 -6.65 -10.70 1.77
N ILE A 133 -5.97 -10.52 0.64
CA ILE A 133 -5.05 -9.41 0.37
C ILE A 133 -5.78 -8.41 -0.54
N GLY A 134 -6.05 -7.21 -0.02
CA GLY A 134 -6.51 -6.08 -0.80
C GLY A 134 -5.32 -5.30 -1.34
N ILE A 135 -5.39 -4.87 -2.59
CA ILE A 135 -4.35 -4.08 -3.25
C ILE A 135 -4.99 -2.81 -3.78
N PHE A 136 -4.57 -1.68 -3.25
CA PHE A 136 -4.96 -0.37 -3.71
C PHE A 136 -3.89 0.21 -4.62
N ASN A 137 -4.19 0.33 -5.90
CA ASN A 137 -3.40 1.11 -6.85
C ASN A 137 -3.92 2.55 -6.83
N ARG A 138 -3.17 3.45 -6.20
CA ARG A 138 -3.63 4.71 -5.60
C ARG A 138 -4.61 4.47 -4.44
N SER A 139 -4.93 5.52 -3.69
CA SER A 139 -5.75 5.39 -2.49
C SER A 139 -6.31 6.73 -2.02
N TYR A 140 -6.80 6.77 -0.81
CA TYR A 140 -7.17 8.00 -0.09
C TYR A 140 -5.99 8.95 0.14
N TYR A 141 -4.74 8.52 -0.05
CA TYR A 141 -3.57 9.42 -0.01
C TYR A 141 -3.53 10.43 -1.16
N GLU A 142 -4.28 10.20 -2.25
CA GLU A 142 -4.48 11.21 -3.30
C GLU A 142 -4.96 12.55 -2.71
N GLU A 143 -5.75 12.49 -1.65
CA GLU A 143 -6.31 13.67 -0.99
C GLU A 143 -5.25 14.56 -0.35
N THR A 144 -4.20 13.97 0.23
CA THR A 144 -3.13 14.73 0.90
C THR A 144 -1.92 15.00 0.00
N LEU A 145 -1.85 14.33 -1.14
CA LEU A 145 -0.80 14.49 -2.13
C LEU A 145 -1.29 15.33 -3.33
N VAL A 146 -2.22 14.79 -4.13
CA VAL A 146 -2.65 15.41 -5.38
C VAL A 146 -3.63 16.55 -5.12
N VAL A 147 -4.69 16.31 -4.35
CA VAL A 147 -5.72 17.35 -4.07
C VAL A 147 -5.13 18.52 -3.29
N ARG A 148 -4.14 18.26 -2.43
CA ARG A 148 -3.43 19.32 -1.72
C ARG A 148 -2.65 20.27 -2.65
N VAL A 149 -2.09 19.75 -3.74
CA VAL A 149 -1.37 20.54 -4.75
C VAL A 149 -2.36 21.20 -5.73
N HIS A 150 -3.39 20.48 -6.13
CA HIS A 150 -4.41 20.87 -7.10
C HIS A 150 -5.73 21.20 -6.40
N ARG A 151 -5.83 22.39 -5.82
CA ARG A 151 -6.99 22.83 -5.01
C ARG A 151 -8.31 22.83 -5.76
N GLU A 152 -8.29 22.94 -7.07
CA GLU A 152 -9.47 22.84 -7.93
C GLU A 152 -10.19 21.48 -7.79
N PHE A 153 -9.50 20.45 -7.32
CA PHE A 153 -10.14 19.16 -7.01
C PHE A 153 -10.87 19.20 -5.67
N LEU A 154 -10.37 19.97 -4.69
CA LEU A 154 -11.06 20.15 -3.42
C LEU A 154 -12.41 20.86 -3.61
N GLU A 155 -12.48 21.85 -4.48
CA GLU A 155 -13.69 22.59 -4.78
C GLU A 155 -14.82 21.72 -5.34
N LYS A 156 -14.47 20.60 -5.98
CA LYS A 156 -15.44 19.63 -6.53
C LYS A 156 -16.04 18.69 -5.49
N GLN A 157 -15.48 18.65 -4.27
CA GLN A 157 -15.85 17.66 -3.24
C GLN A 157 -17.08 18.03 -2.43
N LYS A 158 -17.83 19.07 -2.81
CA LYS A 158 -19.08 19.48 -2.13
C LYS A 158 -18.96 19.65 -0.59
N LEU A 159 -17.76 20.00 -0.09
CA LEU A 159 -17.58 20.27 1.32
C LEU A 159 -18.33 21.55 1.75
N PRO A 160 -18.94 21.56 2.93
CA PRO A 160 -19.45 22.82 3.50
C PRO A 160 -18.33 23.87 3.54
N PRO A 161 -18.58 25.12 3.08
CA PRO A 161 -17.55 26.14 3.00
C PRO A 161 -16.81 26.40 4.33
N ASP A 162 -17.51 26.29 5.45
CA ASP A 162 -16.96 26.51 6.78
C ASP A 162 -15.92 25.46 7.19
N LEU A 163 -15.90 24.29 6.53
CA LEU A 163 -14.93 23.22 6.76
C LEU A 163 -13.68 23.35 5.86
N VAL A 164 -13.70 24.19 4.84
CA VAL A 164 -12.55 24.42 3.98
C VAL A 164 -11.62 25.47 4.62
N THR A 165 -11.03 25.10 5.74
CA THR A 165 -10.15 25.97 6.52
C THR A 165 -8.68 25.79 6.15
N LYS A 166 -7.80 26.62 6.75
CA LYS A 166 -6.33 26.45 6.62
C LYS A 166 -5.81 25.14 7.23
N ASP A 167 -6.58 24.54 8.15
CA ASP A 167 -6.20 23.33 8.88
C ASP A 167 -6.69 22.04 8.20
N ILE A 168 -7.45 22.14 7.10
CA ILE A 168 -8.06 20.99 6.41
C ILE A 168 -7.06 19.86 6.11
N TRP A 169 -5.82 20.18 5.74
CA TRP A 169 -4.80 19.16 5.45
C TRP A 169 -4.30 18.47 6.70
N LYS A 170 -4.18 19.19 7.80
CA LYS A 170 -3.82 18.63 9.10
C LYS A 170 -4.91 17.68 9.59
N GLU A 171 -6.18 18.08 9.42
CA GLU A 171 -7.34 17.27 9.77
C GLU A 171 -7.39 15.99 8.93
N ARG A 172 -7.20 16.07 7.61
CA ARG A 172 -7.13 14.89 6.73
C ARG A 172 -6.01 13.92 7.12
N PHE A 173 -4.84 14.41 7.49
CA PHE A 173 -3.78 13.55 8.02
C PHE A 173 -4.19 12.86 9.34
N GLN A 174 -4.95 13.53 10.18
CA GLN A 174 -5.47 12.93 11.41
C GLN A 174 -6.54 11.88 11.12
N ASP A 175 -7.43 12.15 10.18
CA ASP A 175 -8.48 11.23 9.74
C ASP A 175 -7.89 9.95 9.16
N ILE A 176 -6.95 10.06 8.24
CA ILE A 176 -6.25 8.92 7.63
C ILE A 176 -5.57 8.08 8.72
N ARG A 177 -4.80 8.70 9.62
CA ARG A 177 -4.15 7.97 10.73
C ARG A 177 -5.16 7.30 11.66
N SER A 178 -6.28 7.95 11.92
CA SER A 178 -7.35 7.40 12.76
C SER A 178 -8.03 6.23 12.08
N PHE A 179 -8.27 6.34 10.78
CA PHE A 179 -8.83 5.28 9.96
C PHE A 179 -7.93 4.05 9.91
N GLU A 180 -6.65 4.22 9.64
CA GLU A 180 -5.68 3.12 9.61
C GLU A 180 -5.52 2.44 10.97
N ARG A 181 -5.50 3.24 12.04
CA ARG A 181 -5.51 2.71 13.41
C ARG A 181 -6.79 1.91 13.71
N TYR A 182 -7.93 2.39 13.24
CA TYR A 182 -9.19 1.66 13.35
C TYR A 182 -9.12 0.32 12.62
N LEU A 183 -8.62 0.30 11.38
CA LEU A 183 -8.47 -0.92 10.59
C LEU A 183 -7.55 -1.94 11.29
N THR A 184 -6.40 -1.51 11.78
CA THR A 184 -5.43 -2.37 12.46
C THR A 184 -6.04 -3.01 13.73
N ARG A 185 -6.79 -2.25 14.52
CA ARG A 185 -7.47 -2.77 15.73
C ARG A 185 -8.55 -3.80 15.41
N ASN A 186 -9.06 -3.81 14.19
CA ASN A 186 -10.09 -4.72 13.72
C ASN A 186 -9.56 -5.86 12.85
N GLY A 187 -8.26 -6.18 12.96
CA GLY A 187 -7.65 -7.32 12.27
C GLY A 187 -7.36 -7.06 10.79
N LYS A 188 -7.19 -5.81 10.39
CA LYS A 188 -6.66 -5.46 9.08
C LYS A 188 -5.27 -4.88 9.25
N GLU A 189 -4.24 -5.69 9.01
CA GLU A 189 -2.89 -5.16 8.93
C GLU A 189 -2.71 -4.44 7.60
N GLY A 190 -2.45 -3.14 7.67
CA GLY A 190 -2.02 -2.34 6.54
C GLY A 190 -0.51 -2.20 6.58
N PHE A 191 0.18 -2.72 5.58
CA PHE A 191 1.53 -2.30 5.26
C PHE A 191 1.44 -1.17 4.23
N ALA A 192 1.16 0.02 4.72
CA ALA A 192 1.47 1.24 4.03
C ALA A 192 2.25 2.09 5.03
N ARG A 193 3.53 1.98 4.99
CA ARG A 193 4.41 3.07 5.43
C ARG A 193 5.35 3.31 4.27
N GLU A 194 5.16 4.47 3.67
CA GLU A 194 6.08 5.08 2.72
C GLU A 194 7.51 5.07 3.26
#